data_c372540acb016f0749a83d5fbd4b163f
#
_entry.id   c372540acb016f0749a83d5fbd4b163f
#
_cell.length_a   1.000
_cell.length_b   1.000
_cell.length_c   1.000
_cell.angle_alpha   90.00
_cell.angle_beta   90.00
_cell.angle_gamma   90.00
#
_symmetry.space_group_name_H-M   'P 1'
#
loop_
_entity.id
_entity.type
_entity.pdbx_description
1 polymer ?
#
loop_
_entity_poly.entity_id
_entity_poly.type
_entity_poly.pdbx_seq_one_letter_code
_entity_poly.pdbx_strand_id
1 'polypeptide(L)'
;MTKYEKQILNVLIDKYEGSKSFIGTNQVNQSFTCKLDQLFPKYKDDSEYDLFCAVNESVDALVEEGFVIVKKLKNGVVQSVTLNLEDINKVYEYLGRIPKSDIVVDLKKILILYKDCNAILSAYCSRQLERLSENKSVEFFDDDFDIYESILKIVSKITEVKNETFERDFSIQVLGDSKAFEKIRSKVVSILYEYGDFPDKETLLADLNIVKNPGHVYFKGKGKLTICGQQIDFSQMPGDMAIS
;
A
#
# COMPACT_ATOMS: atom_id res chain seq x y z
N MET A 1 18.82 10.43 -16.39
CA MET A 1 17.96 9.27 -16.68
C MET A 1 16.85 9.67 -17.64
N THR A 2 16.78 9.02 -18.81
CA THR A 2 15.73 9.21 -19.81
C THR A 2 14.48 8.43 -19.46
N LYS A 3 13.35 8.74 -20.13
CA LYS A 3 12.11 7.95 -19.96
C LYS A 3 12.29 6.49 -20.40
N TYR A 4 13.16 6.23 -21.37
CA TYR A 4 13.42 4.89 -21.91
C TYR A 4 14.27 4.06 -20.96
N GLU A 5 15.33 4.64 -20.40
CA GLU A 5 16.11 4.01 -19.34
C GLU A 5 15.23 3.59 -18.17
N LYS A 6 14.38 4.51 -17.69
CA LYS A 6 13.45 4.24 -16.60
C LYS A 6 12.48 3.09 -16.90
N GLN A 7 11.92 3.04 -18.11
CA GLN A 7 11.02 1.97 -18.52
C GLN A 7 11.71 0.61 -18.61
N ILE A 8 12.91 0.58 -19.22
CA ILE A 8 13.71 -0.66 -19.35
C ILE A 8 14.06 -1.22 -17.99
N LEU A 9 14.65 -0.39 -17.12
CA LEU A 9 15.07 -0.83 -15.79
C LEU A 9 13.90 -1.26 -14.90
N ASN A 10 12.78 -0.53 -14.92
CA ASN A 10 11.61 -0.94 -14.13
C ASN A 10 11.09 -2.32 -14.55
N VAL A 11 10.94 -2.58 -15.84
CA VAL A 11 10.51 -3.90 -16.33
C VAL A 11 11.47 -5.02 -15.92
N LEU A 12 12.77 -4.74 -15.95
CA LEU A 12 13.78 -5.72 -15.54
C LEU A 12 13.76 -5.98 -14.04
N ILE A 13 13.65 -4.92 -13.22
CA ILE A 13 13.54 -5.01 -11.76
C ILE A 13 12.24 -5.72 -11.37
N ASP A 14 11.10 -5.39 -11.98
CA ASP A 14 9.82 -6.06 -11.67
C ASP A 14 9.88 -7.57 -11.95
N LYS A 15 10.54 -7.97 -13.05
CA LYS A 15 10.80 -9.39 -13.34
C LYS A 15 11.70 -10.05 -12.31
N TYR A 16 12.75 -9.36 -11.86
CA TYR A 16 13.64 -9.86 -10.81
C TYR A 16 12.89 -10.03 -9.49
N GLU A 17 12.23 -8.96 -9.01
CA GLU A 17 11.49 -8.95 -7.75
C GLU A 17 10.30 -9.93 -7.72
N GLY A 18 9.69 -10.21 -8.88
CA GLY A 18 8.62 -11.22 -9.03
C GLY A 18 9.12 -12.66 -9.11
N SER A 19 10.43 -12.89 -9.16
CA SER A 19 11.00 -14.21 -9.43
C SER A 19 11.25 -15.04 -8.16
N LYS A 20 11.37 -16.37 -8.35
CA LYS A 20 11.84 -17.27 -7.30
C LYS A 20 13.31 -17.04 -6.91
N SER A 21 14.11 -16.49 -7.82
CA SER A 21 15.50 -16.12 -7.54
C SER A 21 15.61 -15.00 -6.52
N PHE A 22 14.64 -14.08 -6.49
CA PHE A 22 14.59 -12.98 -5.52
C PHE A 22 14.47 -13.49 -4.07
N ILE A 23 13.70 -14.53 -3.84
CA ILE A 23 13.52 -15.16 -2.50
C ILE A 23 14.54 -16.28 -2.22
N GLY A 24 15.52 -16.48 -3.12
CA GLY A 24 16.57 -17.48 -2.93
C GLY A 24 16.12 -18.94 -3.04
N THR A 25 14.91 -19.21 -3.51
CA THR A 25 14.36 -20.58 -3.61
C THR A 25 14.62 -21.23 -4.97
N ASN A 26 15.26 -20.53 -5.89
CA ASN A 26 15.58 -21.04 -7.21
C ASN A 26 16.93 -21.79 -7.22
N GLN A 27 16.93 -22.98 -7.81
CA GLN A 27 18.16 -23.80 -7.99
C GLN A 27 18.89 -23.48 -9.29
N VAL A 28 18.33 -22.64 -10.18
CA VAL A 28 18.88 -22.34 -11.50
C VAL A 28 19.15 -20.83 -11.61
N ASN A 29 20.32 -20.48 -12.17
CA ASN A 29 20.62 -19.08 -12.50
C ASN A 29 19.62 -18.55 -13.53
N GLN A 30 18.75 -17.63 -13.12
CA GLN A 30 17.73 -17.03 -13.95
C GLN A 30 18.20 -15.68 -14.48
N SER A 31 18.07 -15.48 -15.80
CA SER A 31 18.34 -14.20 -16.45
C SER A 31 17.07 -13.37 -16.56
N PHE A 32 17.13 -12.11 -16.15
CA PHE A 32 16.00 -11.18 -16.23
C PHE A 32 16.13 -10.33 -17.47
N THR A 33 15.40 -10.70 -18.51
CA THR A 33 15.56 -10.17 -19.86
C THR A 33 14.26 -9.53 -20.35
N CYS A 34 14.36 -8.40 -21.04
CA CYS A 34 13.26 -7.81 -21.81
C CYS A 34 13.64 -7.69 -23.30
N LYS A 35 12.63 -7.74 -24.19
CA LYS A 35 12.76 -7.47 -25.61
C LYS A 35 12.27 -6.06 -25.88
N LEU A 36 13.06 -5.25 -26.59
CA LEU A 36 12.70 -3.85 -26.84
C LEU A 36 11.48 -3.68 -27.72
N ASP A 37 11.25 -4.61 -28.66
CA ASP A 37 10.06 -4.59 -29.52
C ASP A 37 8.74 -4.88 -28.77
N GLN A 38 8.82 -5.58 -27.63
CA GLN A 38 7.67 -5.77 -26.74
C GLN A 38 7.41 -4.54 -25.86
N LEU A 39 8.49 -3.88 -25.42
CA LEU A 39 8.41 -2.70 -24.56
C LEU A 39 8.09 -1.43 -25.37
N PHE A 40 8.62 -1.34 -26.58
CA PHE A 40 8.44 -0.25 -27.53
C PHE A 40 7.94 -0.81 -28.87
N PRO A 41 6.63 -0.96 -29.09
CA PRO A 41 6.09 -1.68 -30.26
C PRO A 41 6.55 -1.14 -31.61
N LYS A 42 6.88 0.16 -31.69
CA LYS A 42 7.37 0.81 -32.91
C LYS A 42 8.91 0.86 -33.03
N TYR A 43 9.63 0.24 -32.12
CA TYR A 43 11.11 0.25 -32.09
C TYR A 43 11.77 -0.26 -33.40
N LYS A 44 11.08 -1.16 -34.12
CA LYS A 44 11.55 -1.72 -35.40
C LYS A 44 10.86 -1.12 -36.62
N ASP A 45 10.05 -0.07 -36.43
CA ASP A 45 9.35 0.59 -37.53
C ASP A 45 10.28 1.59 -38.19
N ASP A 46 10.54 1.41 -39.48
CA ASP A 46 11.44 2.27 -40.27
C ASP A 46 10.95 3.73 -40.31
N SER A 47 9.67 3.99 -40.10
CA SER A 47 9.10 5.34 -40.00
C SER A 47 9.40 6.05 -38.67
N GLU A 48 9.85 5.35 -37.64
CA GLU A 48 10.09 5.84 -36.27
C GLU A 48 11.61 5.83 -35.93
N TYR A 49 12.44 6.30 -36.87
CA TYR A 49 13.89 6.30 -36.71
C TYR A 49 14.38 7.07 -35.47
N ASP A 50 13.75 8.16 -35.11
CA ASP A 50 14.08 8.93 -33.90
C ASP A 50 13.86 8.12 -32.62
N LEU A 51 12.78 7.33 -32.58
CA LEU A 51 12.53 6.41 -31.47
C LEU A 51 13.62 5.34 -31.39
N PHE A 52 14.00 4.76 -32.53
CA PHE A 52 15.07 3.78 -32.61
C PHE A 52 16.39 4.32 -32.05
N CYS A 53 16.79 5.53 -32.50
CA CYS A 53 18.01 6.18 -32.01
C CYS A 53 17.94 6.46 -30.51
N ALA A 54 16.87 7.09 -30.02
CA ALA A 54 16.72 7.46 -28.61
C ALA A 54 16.70 6.24 -27.66
N VAL A 55 16.08 5.14 -28.10
CA VAL A 55 16.07 3.89 -27.32
C VAL A 55 17.46 3.25 -27.31
N ASN A 56 18.17 3.21 -28.46
CA ASN A 56 19.53 2.65 -28.51
C ASN A 56 20.51 3.48 -27.68
N GLU A 57 20.48 4.80 -27.75
CA GLU A 57 21.30 5.68 -26.90
C GLU A 57 21.06 5.43 -25.43
N SER A 58 19.77 5.27 -25.03
CA SER A 58 19.42 4.94 -23.66
C SER A 58 19.93 3.57 -23.23
N VAL A 59 19.88 2.58 -24.12
CA VAL A 59 20.43 1.23 -23.84
C VAL A 59 21.95 1.27 -23.73
N ASP A 60 22.65 2.01 -24.61
CA ASP A 60 24.10 2.12 -24.57
C ASP A 60 24.56 2.83 -23.29
N ALA A 61 23.86 3.87 -22.83
CA ALA A 61 24.10 4.50 -21.52
C ALA A 61 23.95 3.51 -20.36
N LEU A 62 22.90 2.66 -20.37
CA LEU A 62 22.73 1.63 -19.33
C LEU A 62 23.80 0.55 -19.36
N VAL A 63 24.40 0.27 -20.53
CA VAL A 63 25.55 -0.64 -20.67
C VAL A 63 26.81 0.01 -20.11
N GLU A 64 27.05 1.30 -20.40
CA GLU A 64 28.20 2.06 -19.87
C GLU A 64 28.17 2.13 -18.34
N GLU A 65 27.00 2.30 -17.75
CA GLU A 65 26.81 2.24 -16.29
C GLU A 65 26.94 0.82 -15.71
N GLY A 66 27.00 -0.20 -16.55
CA GLY A 66 27.09 -1.60 -16.13
C GLY A 66 25.78 -2.21 -15.62
N PHE A 67 24.66 -1.55 -15.81
CA PHE A 67 23.35 -2.00 -15.29
C PHE A 67 22.73 -3.13 -16.09
N VAL A 68 23.07 -3.22 -17.37
CA VAL A 68 22.50 -4.21 -18.29
C VAL A 68 23.54 -4.81 -19.22
N ILE A 69 23.27 -6.04 -19.67
CA ILE A 69 23.98 -6.73 -20.72
C ILE A 69 23.05 -6.82 -21.93
N VAL A 70 23.55 -6.53 -23.13
CA VAL A 70 22.72 -6.49 -24.33
C VAL A 70 23.17 -7.53 -25.36
N LYS A 71 22.18 -8.02 -26.11
CA LYS A 71 22.41 -8.83 -27.31
C LYS A 71 21.94 -8.02 -28.51
N LYS A 72 22.90 -7.61 -29.38
CA LYS A 72 22.63 -6.89 -30.62
C LYS A 72 22.69 -7.84 -31.83
N LEU A 73 21.86 -7.58 -32.82
CA LEU A 73 21.92 -8.19 -34.15
C LEU A 73 22.99 -7.48 -34.99
N LYS A 74 23.41 -8.11 -36.12
CA LYS A 74 24.43 -7.55 -37.03
C LYS A 74 24.07 -6.18 -37.61
N ASN A 75 22.79 -5.86 -37.69
CA ASN A 75 22.26 -4.56 -38.18
C ASN A 75 22.13 -3.51 -37.06
N GLY A 76 22.70 -3.73 -35.89
CA GLY A 76 22.64 -2.78 -34.75
C GLY A 76 21.38 -2.83 -33.94
N VAL A 77 20.36 -3.58 -34.34
CA VAL A 77 19.10 -3.72 -33.59
C VAL A 77 19.38 -4.48 -32.31
N VAL A 78 18.97 -3.92 -31.17
CA VAL A 78 19.02 -4.61 -29.87
C VAL A 78 17.95 -5.68 -29.81
N GLN A 79 18.36 -6.95 -29.71
CA GLN A 79 17.44 -8.10 -29.61
C GLN A 79 16.87 -8.24 -28.22
N SER A 80 17.72 -8.10 -27.20
CA SER A 80 17.33 -8.25 -25.81
C SER A 80 18.26 -7.47 -24.88
N VAL A 81 17.69 -7.02 -23.77
CA VAL A 81 18.37 -6.34 -22.65
C VAL A 81 18.19 -7.20 -21.42
N THR A 82 19.28 -7.55 -20.74
CA THR A 82 19.30 -8.40 -19.56
C THR A 82 19.85 -7.62 -18.38
N LEU A 83 19.19 -7.70 -17.22
CA LEU A 83 19.64 -7.06 -15.99
C LEU A 83 20.95 -7.66 -15.49
N ASN A 84 21.91 -6.81 -15.18
CA ASN A 84 23.12 -7.21 -14.46
C ASN A 84 22.84 -7.16 -12.95
N LEU A 85 22.99 -8.28 -12.26
CA LEU A 85 22.70 -8.38 -10.82
C LEU A 85 23.92 -8.04 -9.94
N GLU A 86 25.14 -7.89 -10.50
CA GLU A 86 26.34 -7.64 -9.71
C GLU A 86 26.25 -6.35 -8.90
N ASP A 87 25.68 -5.30 -9.49
CA ASP A 87 25.51 -3.98 -8.87
C ASP A 87 24.04 -3.57 -8.74
N ILE A 88 23.15 -4.50 -8.41
CA ILE A 88 21.69 -4.28 -8.36
C ILE A 88 21.31 -3.08 -7.48
N ASN A 89 22.01 -2.81 -6.40
CA ASN A 89 21.76 -1.67 -5.51
C ASN A 89 21.93 -0.33 -6.23
N LYS A 90 22.93 -0.22 -7.11
CA LYS A 90 23.12 1.00 -7.93
C LYS A 90 21.98 1.22 -8.91
N VAL A 91 21.36 0.15 -9.41
CA VAL A 91 20.18 0.23 -10.28
C VAL A 91 18.98 0.81 -9.50
N TYR A 92 18.76 0.38 -8.25
CA TYR A 92 17.72 0.95 -7.38
C TYR A 92 17.98 2.43 -7.09
N GLU A 93 19.21 2.80 -6.73
CA GLU A 93 19.61 4.20 -6.51
C GLU A 93 19.39 5.05 -7.76
N TYR A 94 19.81 4.56 -8.93
CA TYR A 94 19.62 5.24 -10.20
C TYR A 94 18.15 5.48 -10.55
N LEU A 95 17.26 4.51 -10.25
CA LEU A 95 15.83 4.63 -10.41
C LEU A 95 15.16 5.50 -9.35
N GLY A 96 15.82 5.76 -8.21
CA GLY A 96 15.18 6.33 -7.01
C GLY A 96 14.10 5.42 -6.44
N ARG A 97 14.28 4.09 -6.56
CA ARG A 97 13.31 3.06 -6.12
C ARG A 97 13.82 2.36 -4.88
N ILE A 98 12.97 2.19 -3.88
CA ILE A 98 13.28 1.40 -2.69
C ILE A 98 13.30 -0.09 -3.08
N PRO A 99 14.36 -0.85 -2.74
CA PRO A 99 14.40 -2.28 -2.98
C PRO A 99 13.24 -3.01 -2.30
N LYS A 100 12.60 -3.92 -3.01
CA LYS A 100 11.52 -4.74 -2.43
C LYS A 100 11.97 -5.53 -1.18
N SER A 101 13.26 -5.92 -1.12
CA SER A 101 13.85 -6.55 0.07
C SER A 101 13.67 -5.71 1.33
N ASP A 102 13.90 -4.40 1.23
CA ASP A 102 13.84 -3.47 2.35
C ASP A 102 12.39 -3.26 2.79
N ILE A 103 11.49 -3.11 1.81
CA ILE A 103 10.03 -3.06 2.07
C ILE A 103 9.58 -4.34 2.80
N VAL A 104 10.02 -5.52 2.36
CA VAL A 104 9.69 -6.80 3.00
C VAL A 104 10.24 -6.88 4.43
N VAL A 105 11.45 -6.38 4.68
CA VAL A 105 12.04 -6.34 6.02
C VAL A 105 11.21 -5.46 6.95
N ASP A 106 10.81 -4.28 6.51
CA ASP A 106 10.04 -3.35 7.33
C ASP A 106 8.60 -3.85 7.57
N LEU A 107 7.95 -4.42 6.54
CA LEU A 107 6.66 -5.10 6.70
C LEU A 107 6.71 -6.24 7.71
N LYS A 108 7.76 -7.06 7.68
CA LYS A 108 7.94 -8.14 8.67
C LYS A 108 8.06 -7.60 10.08
N LYS A 109 8.82 -6.51 10.30
CA LYS A 109 8.94 -5.86 11.61
C LYS A 109 7.58 -5.41 12.15
N ILE A 110 6.80 -4.71 11.30
CA ILE A 110 5.46 -4.24 11.66
C ILE A 110 4.54 -5.42 11.99
N LEU A 111 4.48 -6.43 11.13
CA LEU A 111 3.63 -7.61 11.35
C LEU A 111 3.98 -8.35 12.66
N ILE A 112 5.27 -8.51 12.95
CA ILE A 112 5.73 -9.15 14.20
C ILE A 112 5.33 -8.32 15.40
N LEU A 113 5.43 -6.99 15.35
CA LEU A 113 5.05 -6.08 16.42
C LEU A 113 3.58 -6.22 16.82
N TYR A 114 2.68 -6.40 15.84
CA TYR A 114 1.23 -6.46 16.08
C TYR A 114 0.69 -7.88 16.24
N LYS A 115 1.44 -8.92 15.88
CA LYS A 115 0.97 -10.30 15.84
C LYS A 115 0.36 -10.79 17.15
N ASP A 116 0.92 -10.40 18.28
CA ASP A 116 0.52 -10.92 19.60
C ASP A 116 -0.47 -10.00 20.35
N CYS A 117 -1.01 -8.95 19.67
CA CYS A 117 -1.93 -8.02 20.30
C CYS A 117 -3.32 -8.63 20.59
N ASN A 118 -3.86 -9.42 19.66
CA ASN A 118 -5.12 -10.17 19.83
C ASN A 118 -5.21 -11.32 18.82
N ALA A 119 -6.22 -12.19 18.97
CA ALA A 119 -6.39 -13.38 18.14
C ALA A 119 -6.57 -13.06 16.63
N ILE A 120 -7.29 -11.98 16.30
CA ILE A 120 -7.54 -11.53 14.93
C ILE A 120 -6.21 -11.13 14.27
N LEU A 121 -5.42 -10.30 14.95
CA LEU A 121 -4.10 -9.90 14.44
C LEU A 121 -3.12 -11.07 14.40
N SER A 122 -3.22 -12.03 15.33
CA SER A 122 -2.38 -13.23 15.29
C SER A 122 -2.62 -14.03 14.00
N ALA A 123 -3.89 -14.24 13.64
CA ALA A 123 -4.26 -14.95 12.42
C ALA A 123 -3.87 -14.14 11.16
N TYR A 124 -4.24 -12.85 11.10
CA TYR A 124 -3.93 -11.96 9.97
C TYR A 124 -2.42 -11.85 9.75
N CYS A 125 -1.65 -11.46 10.77
CA CYS A 125 -0.21 -11.25 10.63
C CYS A 125 0.52 -12.55 10.27
N SER A 126 0.10 -13.70 10.82
CA SER A 126 0.67 -15.01 10.44
C SER A 126 0.46 -15.29 8.96
N ARG A 127 -0.75 -15.04 8.45
CA ARG A 127 -1.08 -15.18 7.02
C ARG A 127 -0.25 -14.23 6.15
N GLN A 128 -0.09 -12.96 6.56
CA GLN A 128 0.71 -12.01 5.78
C GLN A 128 2.21 -12.36 5.79
N LEU A 129 2.75 -12.86 6.90
CA LEU A 129 4.13 -13.36 6.98
C LEU A 129 4.36 -14.57 6.04
N GLU A 130 3.39 -15.49 5.96
CA GLU A 130 3.40 -16.59 4.99
C GLU A 130 3.42 -16.07 3.55
N ARG A 131 2.54 -15.12 3.21
CA ARG A 131 2.50 -14.49 1.89
C ARG A 131 3.84 -13.85 1.51
N LEU A 132 4.48 -13.13 2.43
CA LEU A 132 5.81 -12.57 2.21
C LEU A 132 6.87 -13.64 1.95
N SER A 133 6.79 -14.80 2.62
CA SER A 133 7.70 -15.92 2.37
C SER A 133 7.53 -16.55 0.98
N GLU A 134 6.33 -16.44 0.42
CA GLU A 134 5.96 -16.87 -0.93
C GLU A 134 6.18 -15.78 -2.01
N ASN A 135 6.81 -14.66 -1.66
CA ASN A 135 6.98 -13.48 -2.53
C ASN A 135 5.67 -12.82 -3.00
N LYS A 136 4.59 -13.00 -2.24
CA LYS A 136 3.29 -12.37 -2.48
C LYS A 136 3.20 -11.03 -1.75
N SER A 137 2.42 -10.10 -2.29
CA SER A 137 2.13 -8.83 -1.63
C SER A 137 1.33 -9.02 -0.34
N VAL A 138 1.55 -8.13 0.63
CA VAL A 138 0.75 -8.04 1.85
C VAL A 138 -0.60 -7.39 1.51
N GLU A 139 -1.67 -7.92 2.07
CA GLU A 139 -3.01 -7.40 1.89
C GLU A 139 -3.16 -6.04 2.58
N PHE A 140 -3.85 -5.12 1.92
CA PHE A 140 -4.11 -3.75 2.42
C PHE A 140 -2.88 -2.84 2.60
N PHE A 141 -1.71 -3.27 2.15
CA PHE A 141 -0.52 -2.43 2.04
C PHE A 141 -0.46 -1.78 0.65
N ASP A 142 -0.56 -0.46 0.59
CA ASP A 142 -0.54 0.35 -0.63
C ASP A 142 0.69 1.28 -0.64
N ASP A 143 1.88 0.71 -0.38
CA ASP A 143 3.18 1.40 -0.35
C ASP A 143 3.27 2.56 0.68
N ASP A 144 2.38 2.59 1.67
CA ASP A 144 2.36 3.55 2.78
C ASP A 144 2.39 2.83 4.13
N PHE A 145 3.55 2.83 4.77
CA PHE A 145 3.77 2.16 6.05
C PHE A 145 2.96 2.78 7.19
N ASP A 146 2.80 4.10 7.21
CA ASP A 146 2.08 4.82 8.28
C ASP A 146 0.58 4.49 8.22
N ILE A 147 0.02 4.44 7.02
CA ILE A 147 -1.36 4.01 6.81
C ILE A 147 -1.53 2.54 7.20
N TYR A 148 -0.59 1.68 6.79
CA TYR A 148 -0.66 0.26 7.12
C TYR A 148 -0.56 0.01 8.62
N GLU A 149 0.37 0.66 9.30
CA GLU A 149 0.50 0.58 10.76
C GLU A 149 -0.73 1.12 11.48
N SER A 150 -1.35 2.20 10.97
CA SER A 150 -2.61 2.73 11.48
C SER A 150 -3.75 1.72 11.41
N ILE A 151 -3.82 0.91 10.33
CA ILE A 151 -4.81 -0.18 10.20
C ILE A 151 -4.60 -1.21 11.33
N LEU A 152 -3.37 -1.70 11.52
CA LEU A 152 -3.07 -2.69 12.54
C LEU A 152 -3.29 -2.15 13.95
N LYS A 153 -2.94 -0.88 14.20
CA LYS A 153 -3.15 -0.19 15.47
C LYS A 153 -4.64 -0.09 15.81
N ILE A 154 -5.50 0.25 14.85
CA ILE A 154 -6.95 0.24 15.04
C ILE A 154 -7.44 -1.17 15.37
N VAL A 155 -7.04 -2.19 14.60
CA VAL A 155 -7.45 -3.58 14.85
C VAL A 155 -6.97 -4.07 16.23
N SER A 156 -5.81 -3.60 16.70
CA SER A 156 -5.31 -3.96 18.02
C SER A 156 -6.15 -3.38 19.17
N LYS A 157 -6.75 -2.20 18.95
CA LYS A 157 -7.47 -1.45 20.00
C LYS A 157 -8.98 -1.60 19.95
N ILE A 158 -9.54 -1.86 18.79
CA ILE A 158 -11.00 -1.88 18.60
C ILE A 158 -11.68 -2.97 19.44
N THR A 159 -11.03 -4.11 19.65
CA THR A 159 -11.54 -5.23 20.46
C THR A 159 -11.53 -4.95 21.97
N GLU A 160 -10.85 -3.90 22.41
CA GLU A 160 -10.77 -3.49 23.82
C GLU A 160 -11.90 -2.50 24.21
N VAL A 161 -12.67 -2.00 23.24
CA VAL A 161 -13.70 -0.99 23.47
C VAL A 161 -14.90 -1.59 24.18
N LYS A 162 -15.15 -1.14 25.42
CA LYS A 162 -16.21 -1.69 26.30
C LYS A 162 -17.52 -0.90 26.25
N ASN A 163 -17.44 0.39 25.95
CA ASN A 163 -18.58 1.29 25.91
C ASN A 163 -18.78 1.84 24.50
N GLU A 164 -20.02 2.17 24.16
CA GLU A 164 -20.32 2.82 22.89
C GLU A 164 -19.48 4.08 22.71
N THR A 165 -18.75 4.12 21.61
CA THR A 165 -17.79 5.18 21.29
C THR A 165 -18.01 5.61 19.84
N PHE A 166 -18.06 6.90 19.60
CA PHE A 166 -18.19 7.40 18.24
C PHE A 166 -16.91 7.17 17.42
N GLU A 167 -17.07 6.86 16.12
CA GLU A 167 -15.93 6.60 15.21
C GLU A 167 -14.86 7.71 15.27
N ARG A 168 -15.28 8.99 15.34
CA ARG A 168 -14.35 10.13 15.41
C ARG A 168 -13.58 10.18 16.73
N ASP A 169 -14.25 9.92 17.83
CA ASP A 169 -13.62 9.93 19.16
C ASP A 169 -12.63 8.76 19.30
N PHE A 170 -13.01 7.59 18.83
CA PHE A 170 -12.11 6.44 18.74
C PHE A 170 -10.91 6.72 17.83
N SER A 171 -11.15 7.37 16.68
CA SER A 171 -10.07 7.78 15.77
C SER A 171 -9.06 8.73 16.45
N ILE A 172 -9.56 9.73 17.18
CA ILE A 172 -8.71 10.66 17.94
C ILE A 172 -7.90 9.92 19.01
N GLN A 173 -8.55 9.03 19.78
CA GLN A 173 -7.90 8.29 20.87
C GLN A 173 -6.77 7.39 20.36
N VAL A 174 -6.95 6.74 19.22
CA VAL A 174 -5.98 5.76 18.70
C VAL A 174 -4.98 6.38 17.75
N LEU A 175 -5.42 7.28 16.85
CA LEU A 175 -4.62 7.81 15.74
C LEU A 175 -4.29 9.30 15.88
N GLY A 176 -4.92 10.03 16.81
CA GLY A 176 -4.72 11.47 17.00
C GLY A 176 -5.44 12.36 15.97
N ASP A 177 -6.14 11.78 15.00
CA ASP A 177 -6.90 12.49 13.96
C ASP A 177 -8.32 11.94 13.86
N SER A 178 -9.33 12.82 13.91
CA SER A 178 -10.74 12.47 13.88
C SER A 178 -11.22 11.83 12.57
N LYS A 179 -10.48 11.99 11.47
CA LYS A 179 -10.83 11.47 10.14
C LYS A 179 -9.93 10.33 9.67
N ALA A 180 -8.88 9.99 10.43
CA ALA A 180 -7.92 8.97 10.01
C ALA A 180 -8.58 7.59 9.90
N PHE A 181 -9.43 7.21 10.86
CA PHE A 181 -10.15 5.94 10.83
C PHE A 181 -11.12 5.84 9.64
N GLU A 182 -11.81 6.91 9.29
CA GLU A 182 -12.72 6.93 8.13
C GLU A 182 -12.02 6.49 6.83
N LYS A 183 -10.77 6.94 6.61
CA LYS A 183 -9.98 6.61 5.42
C LYS A 183 -9.61 5.13 5.32
N ILE A 184 -9.39 4.48 6.45
CA ILE A 184 -8.94 3.08 6.54
C ILE A 184 -10.05 2.11 6.96
N ARG A 185 -11.25 2.62 7.24
CA ARG A 185 -12.40 1.87 7.78
C ARG A 185 -12.70 0.59 7.01
N SER A 186 -12.74 0.66 5.68
CA SER A 186 -13.07 -0.50 4.85
C SER A 186 -12.05 -1.62 4.98
N LYS A 187 -10.76 -1.29 5.08
CA LYS A 187 -9.67 -2.24 5.25
C LYS A 187 -9.71 -2.88 6.64
N VAL A 188 -9.94 -2.07 7.69
CA VAL A 188 -10.11 -2.55 9.07
C VAL A 188 -11.29 -3.52 9.18
N VAL A 189 -12.45 -3.13 8.66
CA VAL A 189 -13.65 -3.99 8.66
C VAL A 189 -13.41 -5.29 7.90
N SER A 190 -12.65 -5.26 6.80
CA SER A 190 -12.31 -6.48 6.07
C SER A 190 -11.43 -7.42 6.88
N ILE A 191 -10.41 -6.91 7.58
CA ILE A 191 -9.56 -7.73 8.46
C ILE A 191 -10.37 -8.32 9.60
N LEU A 192 -11.18 -7.49 10.27
CA LEU A 192 -12.01 -7.94 11.39
C LEU A 192 -12.98 -9.04 10.97
N TYR A 193 -13.64 -8.87 9.82
CA TYR A 193 -14.61 -9.83 9.30
C TYR A 193 -13.98 -11.14 8.84
N GLU A 194 -12.83 -11.07 8.15
CA GLU A 194 -12.18 -12.24 7.57
C GLU A 194 -11.46 -13.10 8.61
N TYR A 195 -10.87 -12.46 9.63
CA TYR A 195 -10.06 -13.13 10.65
C TYR A 195 -10.69 -13.20 12.04
N GLY A 196 -11.87 -12.59 12.21
CA GLY A 196 -12.68 -12.65 13.41
C GLY A 196 -13.92 -13.53 13.21
N ASP A 197 -14.71 -13.68 14.28
CA ASP A 197 -15.97 -14.43 14.27
C ASP A 197 -17.15 -13.44 14.38
N PHE A 198 -17.46 -12.77 13.28
CA PHE A 198 -18.56 -11.79 13.20
C PHE A 198 -19.60 -12.25 12.17
N PRO A 199 -20.90 -12.25 12.53
CA PRO A 199 -21.95 -12.78 11.66
C PRO A 199 -22.22 -11.87 10.45
N ASP A 200 -22.06 -10.56 10.60
CA ASP A 200 -22.37 -9.56 9.57
C ASP A 200 -21.32 -8.45 9.51
N LYS A 201 -20.89 -8.14 8.30
CA LYS A 201 -19.91 -7.09 8.03
C LYS A 201 -20.45 -5.68 8.25
N GLU A 202 -21.75 -5.49 8.08
CA GLU A 202 -22.38 -4.16 8.21
C GLU A 202 -22.55 -3.74 9.67
N THR A 203 -22.86 -4.67 10.56
CA THR A 203 -23.06 -4.44 11.99
C THR A 203 -21.78 -4.57 12.82
N LEU A 204 -20.72 -5.16 12.28
CA LEU A 204 -19.49 -5.53 12.97
C LEU A 204 -18.91 -4.41 13.86
N LEU A 205 -18.86 -3.18 13.37
CA LEU A 205 -18.34 -2.06 14.15
C LEU A 205 -19.25 -1.72 15.34
N ALA A 206 -20.58 -1.80 15.15
CA ALA A 206 -21.55 -1.60 16.24
C ALA A 206 -21.45 -2.73 17.28
N ASP A 207 -21.23 -3.98 16.82
CA ASP A 207 -20.99 -5.13 17.71
C ASP A 207 -19.71 -4.95 18.55
N LEU A 208 -18.75 -4.17 18.05
CA LEU A 208 -17.53 -3.74 18.75
C LEU A 208 -17.68 -2.38 19.46
N ASN A 209 -18.90 -1.92 19.70
CA ASN A 209 -19.21 -0.63 20.33
C ASN A 209 -18.69 0.61 19.60
N ILE A 210 -18.42 0.51 18.30
CA ILE A 210 -18.04 1.65 17.47
C ILE A 210 -19.22 2.08 16.62
N VAL A 211 -19.75 3.25 16.89
CA VAL A 211 -20.92 3.80 16.23
C VAL A 211 -20.59 5.02 15.38
N LYS A 212 -21.32 5.21 14.29
CA LYS A 212 -21.17 6.42 13.46
C LYS A 212 -21.57 7.66 14.22
N ASN A 213 -20.83 8.74 14.06
CA ASN A 213 -21.22 10.03 14.54
C ASN A 213 -22.57 10.43 13.89
N PRO A 214 -23.55 10.88 14.66
CA PRO A 214 -24.77 11.43 14.09
C PRO A 214 -24.41 12.66 13.25
N GLY A 215 -25.02 12.77 12.07
CA GLY A 215 -24.85 13.95 11.21
C GLY A 215 -25.43 15.21 11.83
N HIS A 216 -26.48 15.03 12.64
CA HIS A 216 -27.15 16.11 13.35
C HIS A 216 -27.69 15.59 14.68
N VAL A 217 -27.68 16.44 15.71
CA VAL A 217 -28.35 16.19 16.97
C VAL A 217 -29.67 16.96 16.95
N TYR A 218 -30.78 16.24 17.01
CA TYR A 218 -32.13 16.84 17.06
C TYR A 218 -32.53 17.07 18.49
N PHE A 219 -32.95 18.30 18.78
CA PHE A 219 -33.53 18.68 20.07
C PHE A 219 -35.01 18.91 19.92
N LYS A 220 -35.80 18.27 20.78
CA LYS A 220 -37.26 18.45 20.84
C LYS A 220 -37.65 18.89 22.22
N GLY A 221 -38.39 19.99 22.31
CA GLY A 221 -38.92 20.52 23.57
C GLY A 221 -38.23 21.79 24.03
N LYS A 222 -38.57 22.22 25.27
CA LYS A 222 -38.02 23.43 25.90
C LYS A 222 -36.84 23.06 26.79
N GLY A 223 -35.73 23.81 26.69
CA GLY A 223 -34.56 23.53 27.50
C GLY A 223 -33.43 24.54 27.29
N LYS A 224 -32.35 24.34 28.02
CA LYS A 224 -31.11 25.12 27.90
C LYS A 224 -29.99 24.14 27.58
N LEU A 225 -29.18 24.48 26.60
CA LEU A 225 -27.98 23.71 26.22
C LEU A 225 -26.75 24.57 26.54
N THR A 226 -25.77 23.96 27.20
CA THR A 226 -24.47 24.61 27.44
C THR A 226 -23.41 23.93 26.60
N ILE A 227 -22.78 24.67 25.68
CA ILE A 227 -21.68 24.21 24.83
C ILE A 227 -20.48 25.13 25.08
N CYS A 228 -19.35 24.56 25.47
CA CYS A 228 -18.10 25.30 25.71
C CYS A 228 -18.29 26.51 26.65
N GLY A 229 -19.15 26.38 27.68
CA GLY A 229 -19.44 27.45 28.64
C GLY A 229 -20.47 28.50 28.17
N GLN A 230 -20.93 28.40 26.92
CA GLN A 230 -22.01 29.25 26.41
C GLN A 230 -23.36 28.56 26.55
N GLN A 231 -24.35 29.29 27.06
CA GLN A 231 -25.72 28.77 27.25
C GLN A 231 -26.64 29.25 26.13
N ILE A 232 -27.31 28.31 25.50
CA ILE A 232 -28.35 28.57 24.50
C ILE A 232 -29.71 28.17 25.11
N ASP A 233 -30.65 29.11 25.17
CA ASP A 233 -31.99 28.87 25.69
C ASP A 233 -32.98 28.61 24.56
N PHE A 234 -33.51 27.38 24.50
CA PHE A 234 -34.49 26.94 23.50
C PHE A 234 -35.94 27.14 23.94
N SER A 235 -36.20 27.69 25.13
CA SER A 235 -37.52 27.80 25.69
C SER A 235 -38.47 28.66 24.85
N GLN A 236 -37.93 29.56 24.03
CA GLN A 236 -38.67 30.51 23.18
C GLN A 236 -38.64 30.16 21.69
N MET A 237 -37.98 29.06 21.32
CA MET A 237 -37.86 28.69 19.90
C MET A 237 -39.03 27.82 19.45
N PRO A 238 -39.72 28.18 18.37
CA PRO A 238 -40.80 27.37 17.83
C PRO A 238 -40.22 26.22 16.98
N GLY A 239 -40.56 25.00 17.36
CA GLY A 239 -40.22 23.80 16.58
C GLY A 239 -39.02 23.00 17.06
N ASP A 240 -38.70 21.94 16.31
CA ASP A 240 -37.55 21.06 16.55
C ASP A 240 -36.29 21.70 16.00
N MET A 241 -35.15 21.54 16.70
CA MET A 241 -33.88 22.10 16.30
C MET A 241 -32.86 20.98 16.02
N ALA A 242 -31.98 21.20 15.04
CA ALA A 242 -30.84 20.37 14.77
C ALA A 242 -29.55 21.17 14.91
N ILE A 243 -28.55 20.58 15.54
CA ILE A 243 -27.20 21.13 15.62
C ILE A 243 -26.29 20.14 14.85
N SER A 244 -25.54 20.66 13.91
CA SER A 244 -24.54 19.92 13.10
C SER A 244 -23.12 20.21 13.55
#